data_3f62be5ac19dc5ab46ac2daf4b27db76
#
_entry.id   3f62be5ac19dc5ab46ac2daf4b27db76
#
_cell.length_a   1.000
_cell.length_b   1.000
_cell.length_c   1.000
_cell.angle_alpha   90.00
_cell.angle_beta   90.00
_cell.angle_gamma   90.00
#
_symmetry.space_group_name_H-M   'P 1'
#
loop_
_entity.id
_entity.type
_entity.pdbx_description
1 polymer ?
#
loop_
_entity_poly.entity_id
_entity_poly.type
_entity_poly.pdbx_seq_one_letter_code
_entity_poly.pdbx_strand_id
1 'polypeptide(L)'
;MREYHIEIATDEGQMGTYIAHPEDATSLPIVLFFMDAPGKRELLHSMARTIASHGYYVMLPNLYYRTTPAFELDFASKESFERMRELMMAMSNKMVSRDAQSLLAYAKEQTAADENTVGVVGYCMSGPFAIYVAAEHASVVKAAASFYGVRLHVDKPDSPHLRLNEILAEIYVACAEHDDYAPMEMVDQFEAAMQESEVRGCLERYWGNHHGFAFNDRPAYNEKADKRHWMRLLDLFQRNLH
;
A
#
# COMPACT_ATOMS: atom_id res chain seq x y z
N MET A 1 6.97 21.54 3.32
CA MET A 1 6.18 20.32 3.49
C MET A 1 5.12 20.57 4.56
N ARG A 2 3.86 20.36 4.24
CA ARG A 2 2.77 20.34 5.21
C ARG A 2 2.50 18.91 5.62
N GLU A 3 2.45 18.64 6.93
CA GLU A 3 2.16 17.32 7.47
C GLU A 3 1.29 17.43 8.73
N TYR A 4 0.34 16.51 8.88
CA TYR A 4 -0.58 16.52 10.03
C TYR A 4 -1.28 15.17 10.21
N HIS A 5 -1.80 14.95 11.40
CA HIS A 5 -2.68 13.84 11.74
C HIS A 5 -4.12 14.29 11.79
N ILE A 6 -5.02 13.45 11.27
CA ILE A 6 -6.46 13.69 11.30
C ILE A 6 -7.22 12.38 11.53
N GLU A 7 -8.37 12.48 12.16
CA GLU A 7 -9.34 11.42 12.26
C GLU A 7 -10.36 11.54 11.13
N ILE A 8 -10.39 10.56 10.24
CA ILE A 8 -11.34 10.50 9.13
C ILE A 8 -12.51 9.60 9.53
N ALA A 9 -13.72 10.15 9.49
CA ALA A 9 -14.93 9.39 9.79
C ALA A 9 -15.17 8.31 8.73
N THR A 10 -15.46 7.10 9.17
CA THR A 10 -15.88 5.96 8.37
C THR A 10 -17.17 5.37 8.97
N ASP A 11 -17.82 4.47 8.26
CA ASP A 11 -18.99 3.74 8.79
C ASP A 11 -18.66 2.86 10.02
N GLU A 12 -17.36 2.58 10.24
CA GLU A 12 -16.89 1.66 11.28
C GLU A 12 -16.02 2.32 12.35
N GLY A 13 -15.93 3.67 12.36
CA GLY A 13 -15.20 4.44 13.38
C GLY A 13 -14.34 5.56 12.83
N GLN A 14 -13.45 6.07 13.67
CA GLN A 14 -12.53 7.15 13.31
C GLN A 14 -11.19 6.56 12.86
N MET A 15 -10.80 6.83 11.62
CA MET A 15 -9.57 6.30 11.01
C MET A 15 -8.45 7.33 11.11
N GLY A 16 -7.57 7.18 12.11
CA GLY A 16 -6.41 8.05 12.30
C GLY A 16 -5.48 8.02 11.09
N THR A 17 -5.41 9.09 10.34
CA THR A 17 -4.67 9.19 9.09
C THR A 17 -3.57 10.25 9.19
N TYR A 18 -2.35 9.89 8.79
CA TYR A 18 -1.28 10.86 8.58
C TYR A 18 -1.31 11.35 7.14
N ILE A 19 -1.22 12.66 6.97
CA ILE A 19 -1.23 13.33 5.67
C ILE A 19 0.07 14.10 5.49
N ALA A 20 0.66 14.02 4.30
CA ALA A 20 1.82 14.82 3.91
C ALA A 20 1.69 15.28 2.45
N HIS A 21 1.96 16.58 2.20
CA HIS A 21 1.97 17.15 0.85
C HIS A 21 2.87 18.40 0.78
N PRO A 22 3.32 18.84 -0.42
CA PRO A 22 3.99 20.12 -0.59
C PRO A 22 3.14 21.27 -0.05
N GLU A 23 3.81 22.27 0.53
CA GLU A 23 3.16 23.48 1.01
C GLU A 23 2.64 24.32 -0.18
N ASP A 24 1.53 25.03 0.03
CA ASP A 24 0.90 25.90 -0.97
C ASP A 24 0.54 25.21 -2.32
N ALA A 25 0.51 23.89 -2.36
CA ALA A 25 0.11 23.15 -3.55
C ALA A 25 -1.41 23.00 -3.66
N THR A 26 -1.88 22.91 -4.89
CA THR A 26 -3.28 22.68 -5.24
C THR A 26 -3.38 21.53 -6.22
N SER A 27 -4.46 20.72 -6.10
CA SER A 27 -4.78 19.67 -7.08
C SER A 27 -3.65 18.67 -7.32
N LEU A 28 -3.01 18.20 -6.25
CA LEU A 28 -1.97 17.17 -6.33
C LEU A 28 -2.60 15.79 -6.51
N PRO A 29 -2.01 14.92 -7.35
CA PRO A 29 -2.39 13.52 -7.38
C PRO A 29 -2.30 12.89 -5.98
N ILE A 30 -3.30 12.08 -5.63
CA ILE A 30 -3.35 11.40 -4.34
C ILE A 30 -2.50 10.13 -4.38
N VAL A 31 -1.78 9.85 -3.30
CA VAL A 31 -1.19 8.54 -3.03
C VAL A 31 -1.78 7.96 -1.75
N LEU A 32 -2.55 6.88 -1.88
CA LEU A 32 -2.96 6.04 -0.76
C LEU A 32 -1.80 5.13 -0.40
N PHE A 33 -1.15 5.40 0.72
CA PHE A 33 -0.02 4.63 1.21
C PHE A 33 -0.48 3.72 2.35
N PHE A 34 -0.61 2.44 2.11
CA PHE A 34 -1.06 1.47 3.10
C PHE A 34 0.10 0.90 3.90
N MET A 35 -0.06 0.93 5.22
CA MET A 35 0.94 0.45 6.18
C MET A 35 1.15 -1.07 6.10
N ASP A 36 2.33 -1.54 6.51
CA ASP A 36 2.61 -2.96 6.75
C ASP A 36 2.05 -3.43 8.10
N ALA A 37 2.14 -4.75 8.38
CA ALA A 37 1.57 -5.33 9.60
C ALA A 37 2.11 -4.75 10.93
N PRO A 38 3.39 -4.37 11.07
CA PRO A 38 3.89 -3.70 12.28
C PRO A 38 3.25 -2.37 12.64
N GLY A 39 2.41 -1.81 11.78
CA GLY A 39 1.66 -0.62 12.09
C GLY A 39 2.29 0.68 11.64
N LYS A 40 1.52 1.74 11.80
CA LYS A 40 1.92 3.10 11.43
C LYS A 40 2.98 3.63 12.40
N ARG A 41 4.13 3.97 11.89
CA ARG A 41 5.31 4.39 12.66
C ARG A 41 6.16 5.40 11.90
N GLU A 42 7.19 5.97 12.56
CA GLU A 42 8.01 7.05 12.00
C GLU A 42 8.68 6.69 10.67
N LEU A 43 9.11 5.44 10.48
CA LEU A 43 9.62 5.01 9.17
C LEU A 43 8.60 5.26 8.05
N LEU A 44 7.33 4.88 8.26
CA LEU A 44 6.28 5.09 7.25
C LEU A 44 5.94 6.57 7.07
N HIS A 45 6.00 7.38 8.14
CA HIS A 45 5.87 8.84 8.02
C HIS A 45 7.00 9.42 7.16
N SER A 46 8.24 8.98 7.37
CA SER A 46 9.39 9.40 6.56
C SER A 46 9.23 9.00 5.09
N MET A 47 8.75 7.79 4.81
CA MET A 47 8.45 7.34 3.45
C MET A 47 7.32 8.16 2.81
N ALA A 48 6.26 8.48 3.56
CA ALA A 48 5.18 9.34 3.11
C ALA A 48 5.68 10.75 2.76
N ARG A 49 6.57 11.33 3.57
CA ARG A 49 7.23 12.62 3.25
C ARG A 49 8.08 12.52 1.97
N THR A 50 8.79 11.41 1.79
CA THR A 50 9.57 11.18 0.56
C THR A 50 8.66 11.16 -0.67
N ILE A 51 7.55 10.43 -0.64
CA ILE A 51 6.58 10.42 -1.74
C ILE A 51 6.00 11.82 -1.94
N ALA A 52 5.57 12.49 -0.87
CA ALA A 52 5.01 13.84 -0.93
C ALA A 52 5.97 14.87 -1.55
N SER A 53 7.29 14.74 -1.30
CA SER A 53 8.31 15.65 -1.86
C SER A 53 8.40 15.58 -3.39
N HIS A 54 7.83 14.54 -4.00
CA HIS A 54 7.73 14.38 -5.46
C HIS A 54 6.42 14.90 -6.06
N GLY A 55 5.66 15.69 -5.30
CA GLY A 55 4.47 16.36 -5.80
C GLY A 55 3.15 15.60 -5.58
N TYR A 56 3.05 14.80 -4.54
CA TYR A 56 1.85 14.01 -4.22
C TYR A 56 1.18 14.45 -2.92
N TYR A 57 -0.14 14.27 -2.86
CA TYR A 57 -0.93 14.33 -1.63
C TYR A 57 -1.00 12.93 -1.02
N VAL A 58 -0.19 12.65 0.00
CA VAL A 58 -0.04 11.31 0.56
C VAL A 58 -0.95 11.13 1.77
N MET A 59 -1.69 10.03 1.79
CA MET A 59 -2.56 9.62 2.90
C MET A 59 -2.12 8.26 3.43
N LEU A 60 -1.67 8.21 4.69
CA LEU A 60 -1.22 7.00 5.38
C LEU A 60 -2.18 6.70 6.54
N PRO A 61 -3.22 5.87 6.33
CA PRO A 61 -4.20 5.52 7.37
C PRO A 61 -3.65 4.48 8.36
N ASN A 62 -4.17 4.53 9.59
CA ASN A 62 -4.11 3.40 10.51
C ASN A 62 -5.19 2.38 10.10
N LEU A 63 -4.82 1.32 9.43
CA LEU A 63 -5.77 0.29 8.98
C LEU A 63 -6.35 -0.55 10.14
N TYR A 64 -5.76 -0.47 11.34
CA TYR A 64 -6.25 -1.18 12.53
C TYR A 64 -7.24 -0.37 13.36
N TYR A 65 -7.68 0.80 12.90
CA TYR A 65 -8.51 1.74 13.65
C TYR A 65 -9.79 1.14 14.25
N ARG A 66 -10.38 0.12 13.62
CA ARG A 66 -11.54 -0.61 14.13
C ARG A 66 -11.29 -1.31 15.46
N THR A 67 -10.04 -1.64 15.73
CA THR A 67 -9.65 -2.43 16.90
C THR A 67 -8.77 -1.63 17.85
N THR A 68 -7.94 -0.74 17.33
CA THR A 68 -7.03 0.08 18.14
C THR A 68 -6.72 1.42 17.45
N PRO A 69 -6.71 2.53 18.18
CA PRO A 69 -6.36 3.83 17.61
C PRO A 69 -4.87 3.95 17.23
N ALA A 70 -4.04 3.10 17.82
CA ALA A 70 -2.62 3.04 17.50
C ALA A 70 -2.08 1.63 17.75
N PHE A 71 -1.16 1.21 16.88
CA PHE A 71 -0.36 0.01 17.06
C PHE A 71 0.99 0.20 16.39
N GLU A 72 2.04 -0.11 17.11
CA GLU A 72 3.41 -0.24 16.61
C GLU A 72 4.02 -1.51 17.21
N LEU A 73 4.60 -2.36 16.36
CA LEU A 73 5.20 -3.62 16.80
C LEU A 73 6.44 -3.38 17.65
N ASP A 74 6.43 -3.91 18.88
CA ASP A 74 7.65 -4.11 19.65
C ASP A 74 8.33 -5.43 19.22
N PHE A 75 9.43 -5.32 18.49
CA PHE A 75 10.19 -6.46 17.99
C PHE A 75 10.83 -7.33 19.08
N ALA A 76 10.91 -6.85 20.32
CA ALA A 76 11.42 -7.62 21.47
C ALA A 76 10.30 -8.40 22.20
N SER A 77 9.02 -8.12 21.92
CA SER A 77 7.88 -8.66 22.64
C SER A 77 7.13 -9.72 21.83
N LYS A 78 7.11 -10.96 22.31
CA LYS A 78 6.30 -12.04 21.75
C LYS A 78 4.81 -11.70 21.75
N GLU A 79 4.33 -11.08 22.83
CA GLU A 79 2.93 -10.65 22.96
C GLU A 79 2.57 -9.61 21.90
N SER A 80 3.48 -8.69 21.58
CA SER A 80 3.30 -7.71 20.51
C SER A 80 3.18 -8.39 19.13
N PHE A 81 3.96 -9.45 18.86
CA PHE A 81 3.81 -10.25 17.64
C PHE A 81 2.48 -10.99 17.56
N GLU A 82 2.00 -11.55 18.68
CA GLU A 82 0.70 -12.21 18.75
C GLU A 82 -0.41 -11.20 18.47
N ARG A 83 -0.34 -10.02 19.07
CA ARG A 83 -1.29 -8.93 18.82
C ARG A 83 -1.27 -8.45 17.38
N MET A 84 -0.09 -8.26 16.78
CA MET A 84 0.03 -7.93 15.37
C MET A 84 -0.67 -8.95 14.47
N ARG A 85 -0.49 -10.24 14.77
CA ARG A 85 -1.13 -11.32 14.00
C ARG A 85 -2.66 -11.26 14.10
N GLU A 86 -3.21 -11.04 15.29
CA GLU A 86 -4.65 -10.86 15.48
C GLU A 86 -5.19 -9.69 14.64
N LEU A 87 -4.53 -8.52 14.74
CA LEU A 87 -4.92 -7.33 13.99
C LEU A 87 -4.89 -7.57 12.48
N MET A 88 -3.80 -8.17 11.99
CA MET A 88 -3.64 -8.50 10.56
C MET A 88 -4.70 -9.52 10.08
N MET A 89 -5.02 -10.52 10.89
CA MET A 89 -6.00 -11.56 10.53
C MET A 89 -7.44 -11.04 10.52
N ALA A 90 -7.72 -9.95 11.23
CA ALA A 90 -9.02 -9.28 11.22
C ALA A 90 -9.26 -8.43 9.96
N MET A 91 -8.23 -8.20 9.14
CA MET A 91 -8.31 -7.38 7.91
C MET A 91 -8.77 -8.20 6.70
N SER A 92 -9.48 -7.53 5.78
CA SER A 92 -9.82 -8.07 4.46
C SER A 92 -9.64 -7.02 3.37
N ASN A 93 -9.53 -7.48 2.12
CA ASN A 93 -9.41 -6.60 0.96
C ASN A 93 -10.63 -5.66 0.84
N LYS A 94 -11.85 -6.19 1.06
CA LYS A 94 -13.09 -5.40 1.03
C LYS A 94 -13.16 -4.33 2.11
N MET A 95 -12.66 -4.60 3.32
CA MET A 95 -12.61 -3.60 4.40
C MET A 95 -11.73 -2.42 3.99
N VAL A 96 -10.52 -2.69 3.51
CA VAL A 96 -9.57 -1.64 3.10
C VAL A 96 -10.07 -0.88 1.87
N SER A 97 -10.83 -1.52 0.97
CA SER A 97 -11.45 -0.80 -0.15
C SER A 97 -12.52 0.21 0.31
N ARG A 98 -13.32 -0.13 1.34
CA ARG A 98 -14.23 0.84 1.96
C ARG A 98 -13.48 1.97 2.68
N ASP A 99 -12.36 1.64 3.31
CA ASP A 99 -11.49 2.66 3.90
C ASP A 99 -10.94 3.62 2.84
N ALA A 100 -10.50 3.09 1.69
CA ALA A 100 -10.07 3.89 0.56
C ALA A 100 -11.18 4.83 0.06
N GLN A 101 -12.44 4.38 0.01
CA GLN A 101 -13.58 5.23 -0.32
C GLN A 101 -13.73 6.40 0.66
N SER A 102 -13.59 6.16 1.97
CA SER A 102 -13.65 7.22 2.98
C SER A 102 -12.48 8.20 2.88
N LEU A 103 -11.27 7.69 2.58
CA LEU A 103 -10.09 8.53 2.33
C LEU A 103 -10.30 9.44 1.12
N LEU A 104 -10.81 8.91 0.01
CA LEU A 104 -11.09 9.68 -1.21
C LEU A 104 -12.22 10.69 -1.01
N ALA A 105 -13.26 10.34 -0.25
CA ALA A 105 -14.32 11.27 0.12
C ALA A 105 -13.79 12.46 0.94
N TYR A 106 -12.88 12.21 1.89
CA TYR A 106 -12.20 13.28 2.62
C TYR A 106 -11.32 14.12 1.70
N ALA A 107 -10.52 13.49 0.83
CA ALA A 107 -9.60 14.17 -0.07
C ALA A 107 -10.31 15.11 -1.05
N LYS A 108 -11.50 14.75 -1.49
CA LYS A 108 -12.36 15.58 -2.37
C LYS A 108 -12.65 16.96 -1.81
N GLU A 109 -12.71 17.09 -0.49
CA GLU A 109 -12.95 18.38 0.20
C GLU A 109 -11.64 19.18 0.41
N GLN A 110 -10.49 18.66 -0.02
CA GLN A 110 -9.18 19.29 0.16
C GLN A 110 -8.71 19.95 -1.13
N THR A 111 -8.49 21.25 -1.12
CA THR A 111 -8.00 21.99 -2.31
C THR A 111 -6.60 21.53 -2.77
N ALA A 112 -5.83 20.90 -1.90
CA ALA A 112 -4.51 20.37 -2.20
C ALA A 112 -4.54 19.03 -2.95
N ALA A 113 -5.68 18.33 -3.01
CA ALA A 113 -5.81 16.99 -3.56
C ALA A 113 -6.61 16.97 -4.87
N ASP A 114 -6.23 16.10 -5.80
CA ASP A 114 -7.02 15.74 -6.99
C ASP A 114 -7.58 14.31 -6.83
N GLU A 115 -8.85 14.20 -6.49
CA GLU A 115 -9.51 12.92 -6.26
C GLU A 115 -9.70 12.06 -7.52
N ASN A 116 -9.42 12.59 -8.71
CA ASN A 116 -9.56 11.88 -9.98
C ASN A 116 -8.27 11.15 -10.41
N THR A 117 -7.15 11.48 -9.74
CA THR A 117 -5.83 10.97 -10.09
C THR A 117 -5.18 10.33 -8.85
N VAL A 118 -5.30 9.02 -8.73
CA VAL A 118 -4.94 8.28 -7.52
C VAL A 118 -3.88 7.21 -7.82
N GLY A 119 -2.81 7.21 -7.04
CA GLY A 119 -1.88 6.11 -6.91
C GLY A 119 -2.11 5.35 -5.60
N VAL A 120 -1.80 4.08 -5.58
CA VAL A 120 -1.90 3.24 -4.38
C VAL A 120 -0.59 2.48 -4.19
N VAL A 121 -0.09 2.42 -2.96
CA VAL A 121 1.05 1.55 -2.62
C VAL A 121 0.80 0.80 -1.33
N GLY A 122 1.15 -0.48 -1.33
CA GLY A 122 1.05 -1.35 -0.17
C GLY A 122 2.27 -2.25 -0.01
N TYR A 123 2.58 -2.57 1.24
CA TYR A 123 3.74 -3.37 1.63
C TYR A 123 3.31 -4.55 2.49
N CYS A 124 3.90 -5.73 2.30
CA CYS A 124 3.62 -6.90 3.12
C CYS A 124 2.11 -7.22 3.15
N MET A 125 1.49 -7.10 4.31
CA MET A 125 0.06 -7.28 4.54
C MET A 125 -0.81 -6.46 3.57
N SER A 126 -0.39 -5.25 3.24
CA SER A 126 -1.20 -4.33 2.43
C SER A 126 -0.90 -4.37 0.92
N GLY A 127 0.05 -5.18 0.49
CA GLY A 127 0.27 -5.42 -0.94
C GLY A 127 -1.00 -5.86 -1.69
N PRO A 128 -1.74 -6.89 -1.22
CA PRO A 128 -3.01 -7.29 -1.82
C PRO A 128 -4.08 -6.21 -1.74
N PHE A 129 -4.08 -5.38 -0.69
CA PHE A 129 -5.04 -4.28 -0.56
C PHE A 129 -4.85 -3.24 -1.68
N ALA A 130 -3.59 -2.92 -2.02
CA ALA A 130 -3.31 -1.98 -3.11
C ALA A 130 -3.84 -2.48 -4.45
N ILE A 131 -3.65 -3.76 -4.77
CA ILE A 131 -4.16 -4.38 -6.01
C ILE A 131 -5.70 -4.44 -6.01
N TYR A 132 -6.30 -4.81 -4.88
CA TYR A 132 -7.77 -4.89 -4.76
C TYR A 132 -8.43 -3.51 -4.86
N VAL A 133 -7.86 -2.48 -4.23
CA VAL A 133 -8.33 -1.09 -4.33
C VAL A 133 -8.22 -0.57 -5.76
N ALA A 134 -7.19 -0.96 -6.52
CA ALA A 134 -7.05 -0.58 -7.91
C ALA A 134 -8.18 -1.15 -8.80
N ALA A 135 -8.72 -2.31 -8.46
CA ALA A 135 -9.88 -2.88 -9.15
C ALA A 135 -11.20 -2.19 -8.74
N GLU A 136 -11.44 -2.04 -7.43
CA GLU A 136 -12.69 -1.44 -6.92
C GLU A 136 -12.84 0.04 -7.28
N HIS A 137 -11.73 0.77 -7.37
CA HIS A 137 -11.70 2.21 -7.66
C HIS A 137 -11.07 2.50 -9.03
N ALA A 138 -11.29 1.62 -10.03
CA ALA A 138 -10.64 1.67 -11.34
C ALA A 138 -10.85 2.99 -12.10
N SER A 139 -11.93 3.71 -11.84
CA SER A 139 -12.20 5.00 -12.49
C SER A 139 -11.18 6.09 -12.10
N VAL A 140 -10.67 6.08 -10.88
CA VAL A 140 -9.76 7.11 -10.35
C VAL A 140 -8.34 6.59 -10.11
N VAL A 141 -8.15 5.29 -9.78
CA VAL A 141 -6.82 4.72 -9.59
C VAL A 141 -6.13 4.53 -10.95
N LYS A 142 -4.94 5.13 -11.10
CA LYS A 142 -4.13 5.10 -12.33
C LYS A 142 -2.86 4.26 -12.19
N ALA A 143 -2.39 4.07 -10.95
CA ALA A 143 -1.19 3.30 -10.64
C ALA A 143 -1.36 2.54 -9.32
N ALA A 144 -0.90 1.30 -9.24
CA ALA A 144 -0.88 0.55 -7.99
C ALA A 144 0.42 -0.25 -7.85
N ALA A 145 1.03 -0.22 -6.65
CA ALA A 145 2.25 -0.96 -6.35
C ALA A 145 2.07 -1.88 -5.13
N SER A 146 2.58 -3.09 -5.25
CA SER A 146 2.65 -4.08 -4.18
C SER A 146 4.10 -4.52 -3.98
N PHE A 147 4.67 -4.23 -2.81
CA PHE A 147 6.02 -4.66 -2.45
C PHE A 147 5.98 -5.80 -1.44
N TYR A 148 6.60 -6.93 -1.79
CA TYR A 148 6.57 -8.18 -1.03
C TYR A 148 5.19 -8.48 -0.44
N GLY A 149 4.15 -8.25 -1.27
CA GLY A 149 2.76 -8.44 -0.90
C GLY A 149 2.43 -9.91 -0.62
N VAL A 150 1.82 -10.16 0.53
CA VAL A 150 1.36 -11.50 0.91
C VAL A 150 -0.02 -11.77 0.33
N ARG A 151 -0.41 -13.04 0.14
CA ARG A 151 -1.78 -13.43 -0.24
C ARG A 151 -2.30 -12.77 -1.53
N LEU A 152 -1.43 -12.51 -2.48
CA LEU A 152 -1.84 -11.97 -3.80
C LEU A 152 -2.68 -12.99 -4.58
N HIS A 153 -2.39 -14.28 -4.42
CA HIS A 153 -3.14 -15.39 -5.00
C HIS A 153 -3.48 -16.41 -3.90
N VAL A 154 -4.75 -16.47 -3.49
CA VAL A 154 -5.25 -17.37 -2.46
C VAL A 154 -6.65 -17.87 -2.85
N ASP A 155 -7.04 -19.04 -2.33
CA ASP A 155 -8.39 -19.56 -2.50
C ASP A 155 -9.38 -18.87 -1.54
N LYS A 156 -9.68 -17.59 -1.86
CA LYS A 156 -10.67 -16.77 -1.18
C LYS A 156 -11.42 -15.91 -2.18
N PRO A 157 -12.72 -15.66 -1.97
CA PRO A 157 -13.57 -14.91 -2.91
C PRO A 157 -13.16 -13.44 -3.09
N ASP A 158 -12.36 -12.87 -2.19
CA ASP A 158 -11.82 -11.51 -2.27
C ASP A 158 -10.31 -11.49 -2.61
N SER A 159 -9.79 -12.59 -3.17
CA SER A 159 -8.39 -12.63 -3.60
C SER A 159 -8.12 -11.68 -4.77
N PRO A 160 -7.04 -10.88 -4.72
CA PRO A 160 -6.77 -9.85 -5.73
C PRO A 160 -6.66 -10.41 -7.16
N HIS A 161 -6.11 -11.63 -7.34
CA HIS A 161 -5.94 -12.22 -8.67
C HIS A 161 -7.28 -12.42 -9.42
N LEU A 162 -8.40 -12.56 -8.71
CA LEU A 162 -9.73 -12.69 -9.31
C LEU A 162 -10.26 -11.41 -9.94
N ARG A 163 -9.62 -10.27 -9.65
CA ARG A 163 -10.07 -8.95 -10.04
C ARG A 163 -9.13 -8.25 -11.05
N LEU A 164 -8.11 -8.95 -11.55
CA LEU A 164 -7.10 -8.34 -12.44
C LEU A 164 -7.70 -7.74 -13.71
N ASN A 165 -8.73 -8.34 -14.30
CA ASN A 165 -9.41 -7.80 -15.48
C ASN A 165 -10.26 -6.54 -15.23
N GLU A 166 -10.49 -6.18 -13.96
CA GLU A 166 -11.21 -4.97 -13.59
C GLU A 166 -10.26 -3.77 -13.37
N ILE A 167 -8.95 -4.02 -13.35
CA ILE A 167 -7.93 -2.99 -13.10
C ILE A 167 -7.63 -2.24 -14.39
N LEU A 168 -7.88 -0.93 -14.40
CA LEU A 168 -7.49 -0.02 -15.48
C LEU A 168 -6.12 0.63 -15.25
N ALA A 169 -5.65 0.59 -14.02
CA ALA A 169 -4.36 1.11 -13.61
C ALA A 169 -3.19 0.29 -14.17
N GLU A 170 -2.01 0.90 -14.25
CA GLU A 170 -0.77 0.14 -14.35
C GLU A 170 -0.38 -0.39 -12.98
N ILE A 171 -0.08 -1.69 -12.88
CA ILE A 171 0.35 -2.30 -11.63
C ILE A 171 1.83 -2.68 -11.65
N TYR A 172 2.50 -2.50 -10.52
CA TYR A 172 3.85 -2.98 -10.28
C TYR A 172 3.88 -3.88 -9.06
N VAL A 173 4.36 -5.10 -9.22
CA VAL A 173 4.45 -6.09 -8.14
C VAL A 173 5.90 -6.50 -7.94
N ALA A 174 6.45 -6.25 -6.76
CA ALA A 174 7.80 -6.65 -6.38
C ALA A 174 7.74 -7.77 -5.35
N CYS A 175 8.43 -8.87 -5.62
CA CYS A 175 8.48 -10.02 -4.72
C CYS A 175 9.93 -10.33 -4.31
N ALA A 176 10.16 -10.67 -3.04
CA ALA A 176 11.45 -11.12 -2.57
C ALA A 176 11.66 -12.60 -2.94
N GLU A 177 12.91 -13.02 -3.16
CA GLU A 177 13.23 -14.44 -3.43
C GLU A 177 13.01 -15.32 -2.20
N HIS A 178 13.47 -14.81 -1.03
CA HIS A 178 13.42 -15.53 0.24
C HIS A 178 12.30 -14.97 1.11
N ASP A 179 11.08 -15.48 0.92
CA ASP A 179 9.90 -14.94 1.58
C ASP A 179 8.93 -16.05 2.02
N ASP A 180 8.97 -16.37 3.33
CA ASP A 180 8.07 -17.38 3.91
C ASP A 180 6.61 -16.91 3.99
N TYR A 181 6.35 -15.59 3.91
CA TYR A 181 5.01 -15.02 3.93
C TYR A 181 4.37 -14.89 2.55
N ALA A 182 5.22 -14.79 1.52
CA ALA A 182 4.84 -14.73 0.12
C ALA A 182 5.65 -15.75 -0.69
N PRO A 183 5.39 -17.06 -0.53
CA PRO A 183 6.19 -18.13 -1.14
C PRO A 183 6.16 -18.02 -2.66
N MET A 184 7.26 -18.42 -3.30
CA MET A 184 7.46 -18.30 -4.75
C MET A 184 6.34 -18.96 -5.57
N GLU A 185 5.76 -20.04 -5.07
CA GLU A 185 4.61 -20.69 -5.72
C GLU A 185 3.41 -19.73 -5.84
N MET A 186 3.09 -18.98 -4.79
CA MET A 186 2.02 -17.96 -4.82
C MET A 186 2.38 -16.83 -5.80
N VAL A 187 3.65 -16.44 -5.85
CA VAL A 187 4.16 -15.42 -6.78
C VAL A 187 4.01 -15.87 -8.23
N ASP A 188 4.39 -17.12 -8.54
CA ASP A 188 4.28 -17.71 -9.87
C ASP A 188 2.81 -17.83 -10.32
N GLN A 189 1.92 -18.23 -9.41
CA GLN A 189 0.47 -18.29 -9.66
C GLN A 189 -0.11 -16.89 -9.94
N PHE A 190 0.32 -15.88 -9.19
CA PHE A 190 -0.14 -14.51 -9.41
C PHE A 190 0.39 -13.94 -10.74
N GLU A 191 1.66 -14.21 -11.08
CA GLU A 191 2.23 -13.83 -12.37
C GLU A 191 1.50 -14.49 -13.55
N ALA A 192 1.18 -15.79 -13.44
CA ALA A 192 0.37 -16.47 -14.44
C ALA A 192 -1.00 -15.83 -14.61
N ALA A 193 -1.69 -15.49 -13.49
CA ALA A 193 -2.96 -14.79 -13.55
C ALA A 193 -2.83 -13.40 -14.20
N MET A 194 -1.74 -12.67 -13.96
CA MET A 194 -1.46 -11.40 -14.66
C MET A 194 -1.30 -11.61 -16.17
N GLN A 195 -0.59 -12.65 -16.59
CA GLN A 195 -0.37 -12.97 -18.01
C GLN A 195 -1.66 -13.40 -18.73
N GLU A 196 -2.59 -14.02 -18.01
CA GLU A 196 -3.91 -14.43 -18.54
C GLU A 196 -4.94 -13.29 -18.54
N SER A 197 -4.63 -12.17 -17.91
CA SER A 197 -5.49 -10.98 -17.80
C SER A 197 -5.08 -9.86 -18.75
N GLU A 198 -5.93 -8.84 -18.88
CA GLU A 198 -5.63 -7.62 -19.66
C GLU A 198 -4.92 -6.54 -18.82
N VAL A 199 -4.56 -6.84 -17.56
CA VAL A 199 -3.93 -5.85 -16.67
C VAL A 199 -2.57 -5.40 -17.20
N ARG A 200 -2.36 -4.08 -17.22
CA ARG A 200 -1.05 -3.51 -17.59
C ARG A 200 -0.12 -3.52 -16.40
N GLY A 201 1.12 -3.90 -16.60
CA GLY A 201 2.13 -3.85 -15.54
C GLY A 201 3.13 -4.98 -15.58
N CYS A 202 3.87 -5.14 -14.51
CA CYS A 202 4.86 -6.21 -14.41
C CYS A 202 5.02 -6.72 -12.97
N LEU A 203 5.44 -7.96 -12.87
CA LEU A 203 5.92 -8.58 -11.64
C LEU A 203 7.44 -8.71 -11.73
N GLU A 204 8.15 -8.23 -10.73
CA GLU A 204 9.61 -8.21 -10.67
C GLU A 204 10.11 -8.96 -9.43
N ARG A 205 10.97 -9.96 -9.63
CA ARG A 205 11.61 -10.70 -8.53
C ARG A 205 12.88 -9.99 -8.10
N TYR A 206 13.00 -9.75 -6.81
CA TYR A 206 14.16 -9.18 -6.15
C TYR A 206 15.05 -10.31 -5.62
N TRP A 207 15.86 -10.86 -6.54
CA TRP A 207 16.74 -11.98 -6.27
C TRP A 207 17.75 -11.67 -5.15
N GLY A 208 18.00 -12.64 -4.27
CA GLY A 208 18.88 -12.51 -3.11
C GLY A 208 18.30 -11.68 -1.97
N ASN A 209 17.03 -11.27 -2.05
CA ASN A 209 16.40 -10.43 -1.04
C ASN A 209 15.36 -11.19 -0.22
N HIS A 210 15.13 -10.72 1.00
CA HIS A 210 14.17 -11.25 1.96
C HIS A 210 12.95 -10.33 2.11
N HIS A 211 11.87 -10.86 2.72
CA HIS A 211 10.69 -10.07 3.06
C HIS A 211 11.03 -8.81 3.86
N GLY A 212 10.57 -7.64 3.41
CA GLY A 212 10.84 -6.36 4.08
C GLY A 212 12.13 -5.66 3.62
N PHE A 213 12.72 -6.05 2.50
CA PHE A 213 13.99 -5.52 1.98
C PHE A 213 14.08 -3.99 1.83
N ALA A 214 12.95 -3.30 1.68
CA ALA A 214 12.88 -1.85 1.51
C ALA A 214 12.78 -1.06 2.83
N PHE A 215 12.71 -1.73 3.98
CA PHE A 215 12.52 -1.10 5.27
C PHE A 215 13.76 -1.14 6.13
N ASN A 216 14.39 0.02 6.38
CA ASN A 216 15.67 0.13 7.09
C ASN A 216 15.58 -0.11 8.60
N ASP A 217 14.38 -0.32 9.14
CA ASP A 217 14.14 -0.80 10.51
C ASP A 217 14.12 -2.33 10.62
N ARG A 218 14.46 -3.05 9.52
CA ARG A 218 14.42 -4.52 9.45
C ARG A 218 15.79 -5.12 9.24
N PRO A 219 16.05 -6.31 9.80
CA PRO A 219 17.27 -7.06 9.48
C PRO A 219 17.39 -7.44 8.01
N ALA A 220 16.26 -7.55 7.31
CA ALA A 220 16.19 -7.89 5.89
C ALA A 220 16.51 -6.72 4.95
N TYR A 221 16.75 -5.52 5.48
CA TYR A 221 17.03 -4.34 4.67
C TYR A 221 18.21 -4.55 3.72
N ASN A 222 18.00 -4.15 2.48
CA ASN A 222 19.03 -4.17 1.45
C ASN A 222 19.02 -2.84 0.70
N GLU A 223 20.07 -2.06 0.85
CA GLU A 223 20.18 -0.71 0.28
C GLU A 223 20.02 -0.70 -1.26
N LYS A 224 20.54 -1.71 -1.97
CA LYS A 224 20.40 -1.79 -3.44
C LYS A 224 18.96 -2.08 -3.84
N ALA A 225 18.30 -2.98 -3.12
CA ALA A 225 16.90 -3.31 -3.34
C ALA A 225 15.99 -2.12 -2.98
N ASP A 226 16.28 -1.40 -1.92
CA ASP A 226 15.55 -0.19 -1.52
C ASP A 226 15.71 0.94 -2.56
N LYS A 227 16.94 1.21 -3.06
CA LYS A 227 17.13 2.17 -4.16
C LYS A 227 16.32 1.79 -5.42
N ARG A 228 16.28 0.50 -5.76
CA ARG A 228 15.47 0.00 -6.88
C ARG A 228 13.97 0.15 -6.60
N HIS A 229 13.53 -0.16 -5.39
CA HIS A 229 12.16 0.04 -4.91
C HIS A 229 11.70 1.49 -5.13
N TRP A 230 12.46 2.47 -4.62
CA TRP A 230 12.14 3.89 -4.78
C TRP A 230 12.11 4.31 -6.25
N MET A 231 13.10 3.90 -7.04
CA MET A 231 13.14 4.19 -8.48
C MET A 231 11.89 3.66 -9.18
N ARG A 232 11.49 2.40 -8.91
CA ARG A 232 10.32 1.77 -9.53
C ARG A 232 9.01 2.41 -9.12
N LEU A 233 8.85 2.71 -7.83
CA LEU A 233 7.64 3.34 -7.29
C LEU A 233 7.44 4.74 -7.86
N LEU A 234 8.48 5.57 -7.79
CA LEU A 234 8.40 6.95 -8.26
C LEU A 234 8.24 7.03 -9.79
N ASP A 235 8.91 6.17 -10.54
CA ASP A 235 8.74 6.06 -11.98
C ASP A 235 7.32 5.62 -12.36
N LEU A 236 6.74 4.63 -11.67
CA LEU A 236 5.35 4.22 -11.86
C LEU A 236 4.39 5.38 -11.63
N PHE A 237 4.56 6.11 -10.54
CA PHE A 237 3.70 7.25 -10.21
C PHE A 237 3.89 8.41 -11.19
N GLN A 238 5.14 8.75 -11.53
CA GLN A 238 5.44 9.85 -12.45
C GLN A 238 4.78 9.68 -13.82
N ARG A 239 4.80 8.49 -14.40
CA ARG A 239 4.25 8.26 -15.75
C ARG A 239 2.73 8.04 -15.79
N ASN A 240 2.09 7.80 -14.65
CA ASN A 240 0.64 7.52 -14.60
C ASN A 240 -0.18 8.58 -13.87
N LEU A 241 0.45 9.44 -13.06
CA LEU A 241 -0.25 10.42 -12.24
C LEU A 241 0.02 11.88 -12.68
N HIS A 242 0.97 12.11 -13.61
CA HIS A 242 1.32 13.44 -14.14
C HIS A 242 1.16 13.54 -15.65
#